data_1bf1f7cead81a13d154341622e1865a0
#
_entry.id   1bf1f7cead81a13d154341622e1865a0
#
_cell.length_a   1.000
_cell.length_b   1.000
_cell.length_c   1.000
_cell.angle_alpha   90.00
_cell.angle_beta   90.00
_cell.angle_gamma   90.00
#
_symmetry.space_group_name_H-M   'P 1'
#
loop_
_entity.id
_entity.type
_entity.pdbx_description
1 polymer ?
#
loop_
_entity_poly.entity_id
_entity_poly.type
_entity_poly.pdbx_seq_one_letter_code
_entity_poly.pdbx_strand_id
1 'polypeptide(L)'
;MRKRVYKFTSAQYGISNLEKKRLKLSTIEDLNDPFDLCPLDTTDPAVSKAANAVTSGVWKTKAILCFSRNWDNLLLWSHYGDSHKGICLGFDIPVGDPGTNFDTDVIYQPNLLQIRGPEDVNFDLANRLLRTKHESWSYEQEVRMFGLLSDPPDAKGLNWIEFGPDLLLREVIIGAQCHPTVSKDVVEAIKPYGDAVKCWWAGMRTDAFLLVKQDHPPHWHATVR
;
A
#
# COMPACT_ATOMS: atom_id res chain seq x y z
N MET A 1 2.40 -20.61 -0.02
CA MET A 1 3.32 -19.76 -0.81
C MET A 1 3.26 -18.34 -0.29
N ARG A 2 4.34 -17.52 -0.40
CA ARG A 2 4.35 -16.11 0.01
C ARG A 2 4.83 -15.26 -1.13
N LYS A 3 4.37 -14.00 -1.21
CA LYS A 3 4.89 -13.01 -2.16
C LYS A 3 5.44 -11.79 -1.41
N ARG A 4 6.48 -11.17 -1.98
CA ARG A 4 7.05 -9.93 -1.49
C ARG A 4 6.23 -8.76 -1.98
N VAL A 5 5.86 -7.86 -1.07
CA VAL A 5 5.15 -6.61 -1.34
C VAL A 5 5.76 -5.47 -0.56
N TYR A 6 5.52 -4.23 -0.99
CA TYR A 6 6.20 -3.04 -0.51
C TYR A 6 5.23 -1.95 -0.10
N LYS A 7 5.42 -1.37 1.08
CA LYS A 7 4.66 -0.24 1.62
C LYS A 7 5.56 0.96 1.78
N PHE A 8 5.30 2.01 1.01
CA PHE A 8 5.97 3.30 1.14
C PHE A 8 5.30 4.13 2.23
N THR A 9 6.10 4.92 2.95
CA THR A 9 5.59 5.78 4.03
C THR A 9 6.61 6.87 4.35
N SER A 10 6.18 7.96 4.99
CA SER A 10 7.12 8.91 5.56
C SER A 10 7.98 8.24 6.64
N ALA A 11 9.17 8.78 6.89
CA ALA A 11 10.06 8.22 7.91
C ALA A 11 9.42 8.22 9.31
N GLN A 12 8.69 9.28 9.67
CA GLN A 12 8.00 9.38 10.96
C GLN A 12 7.00 8.23 11.19
N TYR A 13 6.14 7.98 10.22
CA TYR A 13 5.17 6.88 10.33
C TYR A 13 5.85 5.52 10.22
N GLY A 14 6.88 5.41 9.38
CA GLY A 14 7.63 4.18 9.23
C GLY A 14 8.36 3.76 10.51
N ILE A 15 9.03 4.67 11.20
CA ILE A 15 9.67 4.43 12.50
C ILE A 15 8.61 3.99 13.52
N SER A 16 7.49 4.71 13.62
CA SER A 16 6.39 4.33 14.52
C SER A 16 5.82 2.94 14.20
N ASN A 17 5.72 2.57 12.92
CA ASN A 17 5.27 1.24 12.49
C ASN A 17 6.27 0.15 12.91
N LEU A 18 7.56 0.41 12.79
CA LEU A 18 8.63 -0.51 13.20
C LEU A 18 8.63 -0.72 14.71
N GLU A 19 8.61 0.37 15.49
CA GLU A 19 8.61 0.32 16.96
C GLU A 19 7.38 -0.41 17.52
N LYS A 20 6.20 -0.13 16.95
CA LYS A 20 4.92 -0.69 17.39
C LYS A 20 4.56 -2.00 16.71
N LYS A 21 5.38 -2.46 15.75
CA LYS A 21 5.18 -3.68 14.95
C LYS A 21 3.78 -3.79 14.33
N ARG A 22 3.29 -2.69 13.73
CA ARG A 22 1.95 -2.63 13.15
C ARG A 22 1.86 -1.66 11.97
N LEU A 23 0.85 -1.84 11.11
CA LEU A 23 0.47 -0.89 10.08
C LEU A 23 -0.94 -0.34 10.34
N LYS A 24 -1.16 0.94 9.99
CA LYS A 24 -2.51 1.50 9.94
C LYS A 24 -3.28 0.80 8.82
N LEU A 25 -4.46 0.32 9.15
CA LEU A 25 -5.46 -0.09 8.19
C LEU A 25 -6.17 1.14 7.66
N SER A 26 -6.27 1.26 6.34
CA SER A 26 -7.05 2.32 5.70
C SER A 26 -8.51 1.90 5.58
N THR A 27 -9.40 2.84 5.74
CA THR A 27 -10.78 2.73 5.30
C THR A 27 -10.88 3.19 3.84
N ILE A 28 -12.03 3.03 3.23
CA ILE A 28 -12.27 3.52 1.88
C ILE A 28 -12.17 5.04 1.79
N GLU A 29 -12.55 5.73 2.86
CA GLU A 29 -12.48 7.20 2.96
C GLU A 29 -11.04 7.73 3.06
N ASP A 30 -10.07 6.86 3.41
CA ASP A 30 -8.64 7.21 3.48
C ASP A 30 -7.94 7.18 2.08
N LEU A 31 -8.61 6.70 1.03
CA LEU A 31 -8.00 6.58 -0.29
C LEU A 31 -7.89 7.93 -0.99
N ASN A 32 -6.79 8.13 -1.73
CA ASN A 32 -6.44 9.40 -2.34
C ASN A 32 -7.08 9.66 -3.72
N ASP A 33 -7.58 8.62 -4.38
CA ASP A 33 -8.25 8.73 -5.68
C ASP A 33 -9.78 8.68 -5.48
N PRO A 34 -10.54 9.73 -5.85
CA PRO A 34 -11.99 9.73 -5.71
C PRO A 34 -12.70 8.67 -6.56
N PHE A 35 -12.04 8.16 -7.60
CA PHE A 35 -12.54 7.05 -8.43
C PHE A 35 -12.15 5.68 -7.89
N ASP A 36 -11.26 5.62 -6.91
CA ASP A 36 -10.85 4.35 -6.33
C ASP A 36 -12.03 3.67 -5.64
N LEU A 37 -12.17 2.36 -5.86
CA LEU A 37 -13.28 1.52 -5.39
C LEU A 37 -14.67 1.93 -5.93
N CYS A 38 -14.74 2.92 -6.84
CA CYS A 38 -15.99 3.31 -7.49
C CYS A 38 -15.87 3.39 -9.03
N PRO A 39 -15.18 2.44 -9.70
CA PRO A 39 -14.94 2.48 -11.13
C PRO A 39 -16.15 1.96 -11.94
N LEU A 40 -17.37 2.34 -11.58
CA LEU A 40 -18.63 1.93 -12.21
C LEU A 40 -19.30 3.13 -12.89
N ASP A 41 -19.80 2.93 -14.10
CA ASP A 41 -20.70 3.89 -14.71
C ASP A 41 -22.05 3.89 -13.96
N THR A 42 -22.36 5.02 -13.36
CA THR A 42 -23.57 5.25 -12.56
C THR A 42 -24.47 6.33 -13.17
N THR A 43 -24.38 6.54 -14.49
CA THR A 43 -25.26 7.50 -15.19
C THR A 43 -26.72 7.10 -15.15
N ASP A 44 -27.03 5.79 -15.08
CA ASP A 44 -28.37 5.30 -14.78
C ASP A 44 -28.67 5.42 -13.27
N PRO A 45 -29.69 6.19 -12.86
CA PRO A 45 -30.06 6.34 -11.45
C PRO A 45 -30.44 5.02 -10.75
N ALA A 46 -30.97 4.04 -11.48
CA ALA A 46 -31.31 2.73 -10.90
C ALA A 46 -30.03 1.94 -10.58
N VAL A 47 -29.03 1.98 -11.46
CA VAL A 47 -27.70 1.39 -11.22
C VAL A 47 -27.02 2.09 -10.06
N SER A 48 -27.03 3.42 -10.02
CA SER A 48 -26.45 4.21 -8.92
C SER A 48 -27.05 3.83 -7.56
N LYS A 49 -28.38 3.73 -7.49
CA LYS A 49 -29.09 3.33 -6.26
C LYS A 49 -28.73 1.91 -5.82
N ALA A 50 -28.71 0.96 -6.75
CA ALA A 50 -28.37 -0.43 -6.46
C ALA A 50 -26.90 -0.57 -6.02
N ALA A 51 -25.97 0.08 -6.71
CA ALA A 51 -24.55 0.08 -6.36
C ALA A 51 -24.33 0.64 -4.95
N ASN A 52 -24.93 1.78 -4.63
CA ASN A 52 -24.83 2.38 -3.28
C ASN A 52 -25.38 1.46 -2.18
N ALA A 53 -26.44 0.71 -2.45
CA ALA A 53 -27.01 -0.22 -1.47
C ALA A 53 -26.06 -1.39 -1.16
N VAL A 54 -25.38 -1.94 -2.18
CA VAL A 54 -24.44 -3.06 -2.01
C VAL A 54 -23.12 -2.58 -1.42
N THR A 55 -22.57 -1.48 -1.93
CA THR A 55 -21.25 -0.99 -1.54
C THR A 55 -21.22 -0.35 -0.15
N SER A 56 -22.28 0.37 0.24
CA SER A 56 -22.33 1.02 1.55
C SER A 56 -22.26 0.05 2.74
N GLY A 57 -22.81 -1.16 2.58
CA GLY A 57 -22.72 -2.21 3.61
C GLY A 57 -21.35 -2.86 3.67
N VAL A 58 -20.75 -3.16 2.53
CA VAL A 58 -19.45 -3.82 2.41
C VAL A 58 -18.31 -2.88 2.85
N TRP A 59 -18.36 -1.62 2.44
CA TRP A 59 -17.26 -0.70 2.66
C TRP A 59 -17.13 -0.21 4.09
N LYS A 60 -18.22 -0.14 4.84
CA LYS A 60 -18.19 0.23 6.28
C LYS A 60 -17.51 -0.80 7.16
N THR A 61 -17.38 -2.03 6.68
CA THR A 61 -16.80 -3.14 7.45
C THR A 61 -15.44 -3.59 6.93
N LYS A 62 -14.99 -3.06 5.79
CA LYS A 62 -13.73 -3.46 5.16
C LYS A 62 -12.61 -2.48 5.48
N ALA A 63 -11.48 -3.07 5.86
CA ALA A 63 -10.20 -2.40 5.92
C ALA A 63 -9.36 -2.79 4.70
N ILE A 64 -8.50 -1.88 4.27
CA ILE A 64 -7.64 -2.08 3.11
C ILE A 64 -6.19 -1.72 3.44
N LEU A 65 -5.26 -2.55 2.96
CA LEU A 65 -3.84 -2.25 2.89
C LEU A 65 -3.40 -2.30 1.44
N CYS A 66 -2.88 -1.17 0.96
CA CYS A 66 -2.33 -1.04 -0.37
C CYS A 66 -0.81 -1.19 -0.32
N PHE A 67 -0.30 -2.08 -1.15
CA PHE A 67 1.12 -2.35 -1.36
C PHE A 67 1.47 -2.23 -2.84
N SER A 68 2.75 -2.12 -3.15
CA SER A 68 3.27 -2.29 -4.52
C SER A 68 4.02 -3.62 -4.64
N ARG A 69 4.12 -4.15 -5.86
CA ARG A 69 5.01 -5.27 -6.17
C ARG A 69 6.47 -4.85 -6.24
N ASN A 70 6.75 -3.57 -6.47
CA ASN A 70 8.10 -3.04 -6.67
C ASN A 70 8.43 -1.97 -5.65
N TRP A 71 9.69 -1.98 -5.20
CA TRP A 71 10.23 -0.98 -4.29
C TRP A 71 10.97 0.15 -5.02
N ASP A 72 11.39 -0.06 -6.27
CA ASP A 72 12.30 0.83 -7.04
C ASP A 72 11.60 1.83 -7.95
N ASN A 73 10.28 1.91 -7.90
CA ASN A 73 9.51 2.84 -8.70
C ASN A 73 9.66 4.28 -8.19
N LEU A 74 10.18 5.16 -9.05
CA LEU A 74 10.46 6.57 -8.72
C LEU A 74 9.21 7.36 -8.36
N LEU A 75 8.07 7.08 -9.01
CA LEU A 75 6.81 7.77 -8.74
C LEU A 75 6.25 7.38 -7.37
N LEU A 76 6.37 6.10 -6.97
CA LEU A 76 5.95 5.66 -5.65
C LEU A 76 6.76 6.30 -4.53
N TRP A 77 8.07 6.43 -4.72
CA TRP A 77 8.91 7.17 -3.79
C TRP A 77 8.55 8.64 -3.69
N SER A 78 8.18 9.25 -4.83
CA SER A 78 7.76 10.65 -4.87
C SER A 78 6.42 10.87 -4.17
N HIS A 79 5.42 10.03 -4.46
CA HIS A 79 4.05 10.20 -3.97
C HIS A 79 3.86 9.69 -2.54
N TYR A 80 4.42 8.53 -2.21
CA TYR A 80 4.15 7.82 -0.96
C TYR A 80 5.36 7.67 -0.04
N GLY A 81 6.57 7.88 -0.57
CA GLY A 81 7.84 7.84 0.17
C GLY A 81 8.33 9.21 0.62
N ASP A 82 7.43 10.17 0.86
CA ASP A 82 7.78 11.53 1.30
C ASP A 82 8.85 12.19 0.41
N SER A 83 8.62 12.18 -0.91
CA SER A 83 9.56 12.72 -1.91
C SER A 83 10.97 12.12 -1.75
N HIS A 84 11.08 10.80 -1.67
CA HIS A 84 12.31 10.04 -1.46
C HIS A 84 12.99 10.22 -0.09
N LYS A 85 12.37 10.92 0.87
CA LYS A 85 12.89 11.14 2.22
C LYS A 85 12.41 10.10 3.24
N GLY A 86 11.33 9.39 2.91
CA GLY A 86 10.70 8.37 3.74
C GLY A 86 11.40 7.02 3.68
N ILE A 87 10.66 5.98 3.98
CA ILE A 87 11.10 4.58 3.94
C ILE A 87 10.11 3.70 3.19
N CYS A 88 10.61 2.55 2.73
CA CYS A 88 9.79 1.50 2.14
C CYS A 88 9.95 0.22 2.95
N LEU A 89 8.84 -0.34 3.41
CA LEU A 89 8.78 -1.57 4.19
C LEU A 89 8.44 -2.73 3.27
N GLY A 90 9.29 -3.76 3.23
CA GLY A 90 9.09 -4.98 2.44
C GLY A 90 8.55 -6.12 3.31
N PHE A 91 7.37 -6.62 2.94
CA PHE A 91 6.68 -7.69 3.65
C PHE A 91 6.56 -8.95 2.80
N ASP A 92 6.62 -10.11 3.43
CA ASP A 92 6.15 -11.35 2.84
C ASP A 92 4.73 -11.61 3.34
N ILE A 93 3.78 -11.63 2.41
CA ILE A 93 2.37 -11.93 2.67
C ILE A 93 1.98 -13.29 2.08
N PRO A 94 0.98 -14.01 2.65
CA PRO A 94 0.46 -15.22 2.03
C PRO A 94 -0.07 -14.92 0.63
N VAL A 95 0.12 -15.85 -0.30
CA VAL A 95 -0.60 -15.82 -1.58
C VAL A 95 -1.97 -16.40 -1.31
N GLY A 96 -3.02 -15.59 -1.49
CA GLY A 96 -4.40 -16.02 -1.30
C GLY A 96 -4.86 -16.97 -2.39
N ASP A 97 -5.77 -17.87 -2.08
CA ASP A 97 -6.52 -18.60 -3.08
C ASP A 97 -7.52 -17.63 -3.77
N PRO A 98 -7.83 -17.84 -5.06
CA PRO A 98 -8.87 -17.07 -5.73
C PRO A 98 -10.19 -17.12 -4.94
N GLY A 99 -10.61 -15.99 -4.40
CA GLY A 99 -11.79 -15.91 -3.55
C GLY A 99 -11.53 -15.75 -2.05
N THR A 100 -10.29 -15.89 -1.59
CA THR A 100 -9.90 -15.45 -0.23
C THR A 100 -9.55 -13.96 -0.24
N ASN A 101 -9.94 -13.25 0.82
CA ASN A 101 -9.75 -11.80 0.92
C ASN A 101 -8.30 -11.37 1.22
N PHE A 102 -7.32 -12.30 1.14
CA PHE A 102 -6.00 -12.04 1.69
C PHE A 102 -5.11 -11.21 0.79
N ASP A 103 -5.14 -11.41 -0.52
CA ASP A 103 -4.39 -10.55 -1.42
C ASP A 103 -4.99 -10.53 -2.83
N THR A 104 -4.99 -9.36 -3.42
CA THR A 104 -5.60 -9.15 -4.71
C THR A 104 -4.77 -8.17 -5.51
N ASP A 105 -4.37 -8.59 -6.70
CA ASP A 105 -3.77 -7.69 -7.67
C ASP A 105 -4.84 -6.76 -8.23
N VAL A 106 -4.50 -5.48 -8.33
CA VAL A 106 -5.35 -4.48 -8.95
C VAL A 106 -5.38 -4.67 -10.47
N ILE A 107 -6.57 -4.59 -11.04
CA ILE A 107 -6.83 -4.63 -12.47
C ILE A 107 -6.94 -3.19 -12.97
N TYR A 108 -6.07 -2.81 -13.88
CA TYR A 108 -6.04 -1.47 -14.45
C TYR A 108 -6.80 -1.42 -15.77
N GLN A 109 -7.64 -0.40 -15.94
CA GLN A 109 -8.43 -0.22 -17.16
C GLN A 109 -8.67 1.26 -17.47
N PRO A 110 -8.87 1.63 -18.76
CA PRO A 110 -9.04 3.03 -19.15
C PRO A 110 -10.45 3.58 -18.90
N ASN A 111 -11.46 2.72 -18.78
CA ASN A 111 -12.86 3.12 -18.72
C ASN A 111 -13.54 2.59 -17.46
N LEU A 112 -14.61 3.24 -17.05
CA LEU A 112 -15.49 2.74 -16.00
C LEU A 112 -16.09 1.39 -16.40
N LEU A 113 -16.33 0.54 -15.40
CA LEU A 113 -17.04 -0.72 -15.59
C LEU A 113 -18.46 -0.43 -16.09
N GLN A 114 -18.86 -1.15 -17.11
CA GLN A 114 -20.22 -1.11 -17.67
C GLN A 114 -20.98 -2.34 -17.21
N ILE A 115 -22.26 -2.15 -16.82
CA ILE A 115 -23.20 -3.21 -16.54
C ILE A 115 -24.51 -2.95 -17.32
N ARG A 116 -25.32 -3.97 -17.51
CA ARG A 116 -26.55 -3.87 -18.33
C ARG A 116 -27.70 -3.19 -17.58
N GLY A 117 -27.74 -3.36 -16.25
CA GLY A 117 -28.78 -2.80 -15.41
C GLY A 117 -28.55 -3.09 -13.93
N PRO A 118 -29.46 -2.61 -13.06
CA PRO A 118 -29.33 -2.79 -11.61
C PRO A 118 -29.35 -4.25 -11.15
N GLU A 119 -29.83 -5.19 -11.97
CA GLU A 119 -29.82 -6.64 -11.69
C GLU A 119 -28.41 -7.25 -11.73
N ASP A 120 -27.48 -6.61 -12.39
CA ASP A 120 -26.07 -7.03 -12.42
C ASP A 120 -25.30 -6.57 -11.17
N VAL A 121 -25.90 -5.74 -10.32
CA VAL A 121 -25.29 -5.28 -9.06
C VAL A 121 -25.40 -6.38 -8.01
N ASN A 122 -24.30 -7.08 -7.82
CA ASN A 122 -24.18 -8.24 -6.93
C ASN A 122 -22.81 -8.26 -6.23
N PHE A 123 -22.57 -9.32 -5.45
CA PHE A 123 -21.32 -9.49 -4.71
C PHE A 123 -20.09 -9.61 -5.62
N ASP A 124 -20.24 -10.23 -6.80
CA ASP A 124 -19.13 -10.36 -7.76
C ASP A 124 -18.74 -9.01 -8.35
N LEU A 125 -19.73 -8.16 -8.67
CA LEU A 125 -19.46 -6.79 -9.06
C LEU A 125 -18.75 -6.02 -7.95
N ALA A 126 -19.21 -6.12 -6.69
CA ALA A 126 -18.56 -5.49 -5.56
C ALA A 126 -17.08 -5.90 -5.44
N ASN A 127 -16.77 -7.19 -5.59
CA ASN A 127 -15.39 -7.68 -5.61
C ASN A 127 -14.59 -7.15 -6.79
N ARG A 128 -15.20 -6.97 -7.96
CA ARG A 128 -14.54 -6.36 -9.12
C ARG A 128 -14.23 -4.88 -8.87
N LEU A 129 -15.15 -4.14 -8.27
CA LEU A 129 -14.96 -2.72 -7.89
C LEU A 129 -13.76 -2.57 -6.94
N LEU A 130 -13.64 -3.44 -5.93
CA LEU A 130 -12.53 -3.43 -4.98
C LEU A 130 -11.15 -3.64 -5.64
N ARG A 131 -11.12 -4.20 -6.84
CA ARG A 131 -9.88 -4.58 -7.56
C ARG A 131 -9.60 -3.72 -8.77
N THR A 132 -10.49 -2.84 -9.15
CA THR A 132 -10.38 -2.06 -10.40
C THR A 132 -9.91 -0.65 -10.09
N LYS A 133 -8.94 -0.17 -10.90
CA LYS A 133 -8.39 1.19 -10.81
C LYS A 133 -8.13 1.72 -12.22
N HIS A 134 -8.14 3.05 -12.38
CA HIS A 134 -7.81 3.65 -13.66
C HIS A 134 -6.37 3.36 -14.07
N GLU A 135 -6.13 3.12 -15.37
CA GLU A 135 -4.81 2.71 -15.91
C GLU A 135 -3.68 3.72 -15.67
N SER A 136 -3.99 5.00 -15.47
CA SER A 136 -2.99 6.00 -15.09
C SER A 136 -2.22 5.65 -13.80
N TRP A 137 -2.79 4.79 -12.94
CA TRP A 137 -2.19 4.30 -11.72
C TRP A 137 -1.43 2.97 -11.89
N SER A 138 -1.33 2.45 -13.14
CA SER A 138 -0.71 1.14 -13.39
C SER A 138 0.75 1.04 -12.95
N TYR A 139 1.46 2.17 -12.86
CA TYR A 139 2.82 2.22 -12.35
C TYR A 139 2.93 1.79 -10.89
N GLU A 140 1.84 1.81 -10.11
CA GLU A 140 1.83 1.36 -8.72
C GLU A 140 1.99 -0.15 -8.59
N GLN A 141 1.59 -0.92 -9.61
CA GLN A 141 1.56 -2.39 -9.58
C GLN A 141 0.98 -2.89 -8.24
N GLU A 142 -0.20 -2.34 -7.93
CA GLU A 142 -0.79 -2.41 -6.60
C GLU A 142 -1.27 -3.82 -6.26
N VAL A 143 -1.03 -4.19 -5.01
CA VAL A 143 -1.56 -5.39 -4.37
C VAL A 143 -2.35 -4.93 -3.16
N ARG A 144 -3.62 -5.32 -3.07
CA ARG A 144 -4.51 -5.00 -1.95
C ARG A 144 -4.69 -6.20 -1.04
N MET A 145 -4.55 -5.98 0.26
CA MET A 145 -5.04 -6.89 1.28
C MET A 145 -6.31 -6.31 1.89
N PHE A 146 -7.33 -7.15 1.99
CA PHE A 146 -8.58 -6.77 2.64
C PHE A 146 -8.68 -7.45 4.00
N GLY A 147 -9.14 -6.70 5.00
CA GLY A 147 -9.47 -7.18 6.33
C GLY A 147 -10.87 -6.77 6.73
N LEU A 148 -11.34 -7.30 7.84
CA LEU A 148 -12.55 -6.82 8.49
C LEU A 148 -12.15 -5.81 9.57
N LEU A 149 -12.87 -4.73 9.66
CA LEU A 149 -12.83 -3.82 10.81
C LEU A 149 -13.61 -4.51 11.96
N SER A 150 -12.99 -5.53 12.59
CA SER A 150 -13.65 -6.35 13.61
C SER A 150 -13.44 -5.82 15.03
N ASP A 151 -12.36 -5.08 15.25
CA ASP A 151 -12.02 -4.53 16.56
C ASP A 151 -12.43 -3.08 16.65
N PRO A 152 -12.81 -2.58 17.84
CA PRO A 152 -13.04 -1.15 18.00
C PRO A 152 -11.74 -0.42 17.65
N PRO A 153 -11.84 0.74 16.96
CA PRO A 153 -10.68 1.55 16.65
C PRO A 153 -9.99 2.02 17.96
N ASP A 154 -8.70 2.39 17.85
CA ASP A 154 -7.99 2.97 19.00
C ASP A 154 -8.63 4.31 19.44
N ALA A 155 -8.09 4.91 20.51
CA ALA A 155 -8.59 6.18 21.05
C ALA A 155 -8.57 7.36 20.05
N LYS A 156 -7.91 7.20 18.90
CA LYS A 156 -7.87 8.17 17.79
C LYS A 156 -8.75 7.78 16.62
N GLY A 157 -9.56 6.72 16.73
CA GLY A 157 -10.39 6.21 15.67
C GLY A 157 -9.64 5.43 14.59
N LEU A 158 -8.41 4.95 14.86
CA LEU A 158 -7.57 4.27 13.90
C LEU A 158 -7.60 2.75 14.13
N ASN A 159 -7.60 2.01 13.03
CA ASN A 159 -7.50 0.55 13.01
C ASN A 159 -6.08 0.13 12.63
N TRP A 160 -5.62 -0.99 13.18
CA TRP A 160 -4.26 -1.46 13.04
C TRP A 160 -4.22 -2.96 12.72
N ILE A 161 -3.19 -3.36 11.99
CA ILE A 161 -2.81 -4.77 11.83
C ILE A 161 -1.40 -4.96 12.36
N GLU A 162 -1.23 -5.96 13.23
CA GLU A 162 0.08 -6.29 13.80
C GLU A 162 0.96 -7.03 12.78
N PHE A 163 2.28 -6.82 12.88
CA PHE A 163 3.23 -7.68 12.15
C PHE A 163 3.16 -9.10 12.70
N GLY A 164 3.09 -10.07 11.81
CA GLY A 164 2.90 -11.47 12.18
C GLY A 164 3.00 -12.41 10.97
N PRO A 165 2.44 -13.62 11.09
CA PRO A 165 2.51 -14.59 9.99
C PRO A 165 1.93 -14.09 8.68
N ASP A 166 0.87 -13.28 8.73
CA ASP A 166 0.20 -12.77 7.53
C ASP A 166 0.80 -11.45 7.02
N LEU A 167 1.64 -10.82 7.81
CA LEU A 167 2.34 -9.57 7.48
C LEU A 167 3.77 -9.62 8.04
N LEU A 168 4.61 -10.41 7.39
CA LEU A 168 5.95 -10.71 7.89
C LEU A 168 6.97 -9.71 7.34
N LEU A 169 7.41 -8.76 8.16
CA LEU A 169 8.45 -7.79 7.78
C LEU A 169 9.77 -8.51 7.44
N ARG A 170 10.38 -8.16 6.31
CA ARG A 170 11.61 -8.76 5.82
C ARG A 170 12.71 -7.76 5.52
N GLU A 171 12.32 -6.57 5.10
CA GLU A 171 13.30 -5.55 4.79
C GLU A 171 12.74 -4.15 4.97
N VAL A 172 13.65 -3.23 5.22
CA VAL A 172 13.42 -1.79 5.26
C VAL A 172 14.37 -1.13 4.29
N ILE A 173 13.86 -0.28 3.43
CA ILE A 173 14.64 0.48 2.46
C ILE A 173 14.49 1.95 2.80
N ILE A 174 15.60 2.59 3.12
CA ILE A 174 15.67 4.02 3.45
C ILE A 174 15.75 4.81 2.15
N GLY A 175 14.93 5.84 2.03
CA GLY A 175 14.83 6.65 0.81
C GLY A 175 16.12 7.37 0.46
N ALA A 176 16.34 7.57 -0.83
CA ALA A 176 17.56 8.14 -1.37
C ALA A 176 17.84 9.57 -0.85
N GLN A 177 16.82 10.33 -0.47
CA GLN A 177 16.93 11.69 0.08
C GLN A 177 16.67 11.75 1.60
N CYS A 178 16.68 10.62 2.28
CA CYS A 178 16.45 10.57 3.73
C CYS A 178 17.60 11.30 4.47
N HIS A 179 17.24 12.17 5.41
CA HIS A 179 18.22 12.89 6.20
C HIS A 179 19.05 11.93 7.08
N PRO A 180 20.38 12.14 7.22
CA PRO A 180 21.24 11.24 7.96
C PRO A 180 20.83 10.98 9.42
N THR A 181 20.26 11.96 10.13
CA THR A 181 19.74 11.75 11.49
C THR A 181 18.53 10.82 11.49
N VAL A 182 17.59 11.03 10.56
CA VAL A 182 16.39 10.20 10.42
C VAL A 182 16.77 8.77 10.00
N SER A 183 17.77 8.61 9.14
CA SER A 183 18.24 7.28 8.75
C SER A 183 18.84 6.50 9.92
N LYS A 184 19.51 7.19 10.87
CA LYS A 184 19.97 6.56 12.13
C LYS A 184 18.80 6.10 12.99
N ASP A 185 17.76 6.91 13.12
CA ASP A 185 16.56 6.54 13.90
C ASP A 185 15.86 5.31 13.29
N VAL A 186 15.81 5.21 11.96
CA VAL A 186 15.31 4.01 11.27
C VAL A 186 16.16 2.78 11.60
N VAL A 187 17.49 2.91 11.53
CA VAL A 187 18.40 1.80 11.87
C VAL A 187 18.25 1.37 13.33
N GLU A 188 18.06 2.30 14.26
CA GLU A 188 17.79 1.96 15.67
C GLU A 188 16.45 1.22 15.81
N ALA A 189 15.39 1.66 15.13
CA ALA A 189 14.08 1.02 15.18
C ALA A 189 14.06 -0.42 14.59
N ILE A 190 15.03 -0.76 13.75
CA ILE A 190 15.16 -2.11 13.17
C ILE A 190 15.93 -3.07 14.09
N LYS A 191 16.79 -2.59 14.97
CA LYS A 191 17.64 -3.45 15.81
C LYS A 191 16.90 -4.59 16.52
N PRO A 192 15.69 -4.39 17.07
CA PRO A 192 14.93 -5.46 17.73
C PRO A 192 14.51 -6.63 16.81
N TYR A 193 14.64 -6.48 15.50
CA TYR A 193 14.30 -7.52 14.53
C TYR A 193 15.49 -8.44 14.21
N GLY A 194 16.73 -8.04 14.58
CA GLY A 194 17.95 -8.80 14.30
C GLY A 194 18.12 -9.10 12.82
N ASP A 195 18.68 -10.28 12.51
CA ASP A 195 18.94 -10.72 11.13
C ASP A 195 17.69 -11.08 10.31
N ALA A 196 16.52 -11.10 10.94
CA ALA A 196 15.25 -11.42 10.28
C ALA A 196 14.80 -10.32 9.31
N VAL A 197 15.28 -9.08 9.52
CA VAL A 197 14.94 -7.91 8.70
C VAL A 197 16.20 -7.28 8.15
N LYS A 198 16.29 -7.17 6.81
CA LYS A 198 17.40 -6.51 6.14
C LYS A 198 17.16 -4.99 6.07
N CYS A 199 18.22 -4.21 6.23
CA CYS A 199 18.19 -2.77 6.05
C CYS A 199 19.01 -2.37 4.81
N TRP A 200 18.42 -1.53 3.96
CA TRP A 200 19.05 -1.04 2.73
C TRP A 200 18.85 0.47 2.61
N TRP A 201 19.69 1.10 1.82
CA TRP A 201 19.50 2.45 1.31
C TRP A 201 19.16 2.40 -0.17
N ALA A 202 18.20 3.22 -0.61
CA ALA A 202 17.96 3.45 -2.02
C ALA A 202 19.07 4.35 -2.56
N GLY A 203 19.88 3.84 -3.48
CA GLY A 203 20.89 4.59 -4.20
C GLY A 203 20.44 4.85 -5.63
N MET A 204 20.79 6.01 -6.20
CA MET A 204 20.55 6.31 -7.60
C MET A 204 21.70 5.77 -8.46
N ARG A 205 21.38 5.12 -9.57
CA ARG A 205 22.38 4.81 -10.59
C ARG A 205 22.82 6.08 -11.30
N THR A 206 24.09 6.11 -11.72
CA THR A 206 24.67 7.27 -12.46
C THR A 206 24.45 7.16 -13.96
N ASP A 207 24.08 5.99 -14.46
CA ASP A 207 23.97 5.67 -15.88
C ASP A 207 22.52 5.35 -16.33
N ALA A 208 21.55 5.35 -15.38
CA ALA A 208 20.15 5.04 -15.67
C ALA A 208 19.22 5.65 -14.62
N PHE A 209 17.96 5.92 -15.00
CA PHE A 209 16.89 6.31 -14.07
C PHE A 209 16.40 5.13 -13.25
N LEU A 210 17.28 4.55 -12.44
CA LEU A 210 17.01 3.38 -11.61
C LEU A 210 17.51 3.57 -10.19
N LEU A 211 16.78 3.00 -9.24
CA LEU A 211 17.21 2.85 -7.86
C LEU A 211 17.82 1.47 -7.66
N VAL A 212 18.85 1.41 -6.83
CA VAL A 212 19.50 0.17 -6.40
C VAL A 212 19.59 0.10 -4.89
N LYS A 213 19.52 -1.10 -4.31
CA LYS A 213 19.76 -1.29 -2.87
C LYS A 213 21.26 -1.20 -2.59
N GLN A 214 21.61 -0.44 -1.56
CA GLN A 214 22.96 -0.27 -1.06
C GLN A 214 22.97 -0.62 0.43
N ASP A 215 24.06 -1.14 0.93
CA ASP A 215 24.29 -1.47 2.35
C ASP A 215 24.84 -0.29 3.17
N HIS A 216 25.05 0.85 2.53
CA HIS A 216 25.52 2.09 3.12
C HIS A 216 24.75 3.32 2.58
N PRO A 217 24.72 4.42 3.31
CA PRO A 217 24.11 5.66 2.84
C PRO A 217 24.73 6.15 1.52
N PRO A 218 23.93 6.70 0.59
CA PRO A 218 24.44 7.26 -0.66
C PRO A 218 25.40 8.44 -0.39
N HIS A 219 26.53 8.47 -1.08
CA HIS A 219 27.58 9.49 -0.89
C HIS A 219 27.21 10.91 -1.38
N TRP A 220 26.17 11.07 -2.17
CA TRP A 220 25.80 12.35 -2.78
C TRP A 220 25.19 13.38 -1.79
N HIS A 221 24.82 12.96 -0.57
CA HIS A 221 24.39 13.90 0.47
C HIS A 221 25.47 14.93 0.88
N ALA A 222 26.71 14.70 0.49
CA ALA A 222 27.82 15.63 0.77
C ALA A 222 27.96 16.77 -0.24
N THR A 223 27.24 16.77 -1.38
CA THR A 223 27.55 17.64 -2.53
C THR A 223 26.41 18.58 -2.94
N VAL A 224 25.23 18.48 -2.38
CA VAL A 224 24.11 19.39 -2.67
C VAL A 224 23.84 20.23 -1.42
N ARG A 225 24.47 21.39 -1.38
CA ARG A 225 24.11 22.51 -0.52
C ARG A 225 23.35 23.54 -1.35
#